data_9c900c978559efb1f9c92aabaab911ce
#
_entry.id   9c900c978559efb1f9c92aabaab911ce
#
_cell.length_a   1.000
_cell.length_b   1.000
_cell.length_c   1.000
_cell.angle_alpha   90.00
_cell.angle_beta   90.00
_cell.angle_gamma   90.00
#
_symmetry.space_group_name_H-M   'P 1'
#
loop_
_entity.id
_entity.type
_entity.pdbx_description
1 polymer ?
#
loop_
_entity_poly.entity_id
_entity_poly.type
_entity_poly.pdbx_seq_one_letter_code
_entity_poly.pdbx_strand_id
1 'polypeptide(L)' 'MTKHYLFEDLETGEEFIVGACDLDEAKEIAADNFERPKFQYQMSEFEAESSGLDEY' A
#
# COMPACT_ATOMS: atom_id res chain seq x y z
N MET A 1 -0.99 -16.05 1.94
CA MET A 1 0.08 -15.33 2.62
C MET A 1 -0.03 -13.84 2.30
N THR A 2 -0.02 -13.00 3.32
CA THR A 2 -0.19 -11.55 3.12
C THR A 2 1.12 -10.92 2.64
N LYS A 3 1.01 -10.12 1.60
CA LYS A 3 2.13 -9.32 1.09
C LYS A 3 1.85 -7.86 1.37
N HIS A 4 2.89 -7.06 1.41
CA HIS A 4 2.80 -5.64 1.74
C HIS A 4 3.23 -4.81 0.53
N TYR A 5 2.36 -3.90 0.12
CA TYR A 5 2.60 -3.07 -1.06
C TYR A 5 2.58 -1.61 -0.67
N LEU A 6 3.59 -0.87 -1.10
CA LEU A 6 3.67 0.57 -0.85
C LEU A 6 2.97 1.31 -1.98
N PHE A 7 2.08 2.22 -1.59
CA PHE A 7 1.39 3.11 -2.51
C PHE A 7 1.61 4.55 -2.10
N GLU A 8 1.46 5.45 -3.05
CA GLU A 8 1.44 6.88 -2.79
C GLU A 8 0.13 7.45 -3.32
N ASP A 9 -0.58 8.21 -2.48
CA ASP A 9 -1.77 8.92 -2.93
C ASP A 9 -1.33 10.21 -3.63
N LEU A 10 -1.55 10.29 -4.93
CA LEU A 10 -1.11 11.44 -5.73
C LEU A 10 -1.90 12.71 -5.43
N GLU A 11 -3.06 12.60 -4.78
CA GLU A 11 -3.84 13.76 -4.38
C GLU A 11 -3.19 14.52 -3.21
N THR A 12 -2.69 13.78 -2.23
CA THR A 12 -2.15 14.38 -1.01
C THR A 12 -0.64 14.23 -0.87
N GLY A 13 -0.03 13.34 -1.63
CA GLY A 13 1.37 13.01 -1.52
C GLY A 13 1.69 12.08 -0.35
N GLU A 14 0.68 11.55 0.32
CA GLU A 14 0.87 10.63 1.44
C GLU A 14 1.20 9.23 0.95
N GLU A 15 2.08 8.55 1.67
CA GLU A 15 2.39 7.15 1.41
C GLU A 15 1.64 6.27 2.40
N PHE A 16 1.25 5.09 1.94
CA PHE A 16 0.55 4.12 2.78
C PHE A 16 0.85 2.70 2.30
N ILE A 17 0.58 1.73 3.16
CA ILE A 17 0.84 0.33 2.86
C ILE A 17 -0.49 -0.41 2.75
N VAL A 18 -0.58 -1.34 1.79
CA VAL A 18 -1.75 -2.21 1.65
C VAL A 18 -1.31 -3.66 1.83
N GLY A 19 -1.93 -4.35 2.77
CA GLY A 19 -1.73 -5.79 2.96
C GLY A 19 -2.73 -6.57 2.14
N ALA A 20 -2.24 -7.43 1.24
CA ALA A 20 -3.11 -8.20 0.35
C ALA A 20 -2.40 -9.46 -0.10
N CYS A 21 -3.15 -10.37 -0.73
CA CYS A 21 -2.59 -11.63 -1.24
C CYS A 21 -1.79 -11.41 -2.53
N ASP A 22 -2.20 -10.44 -3.33
CA ASP A 22 -1.52 -10.11 -4.58
C ASP A 22 -1.70 -8.63 -4.91
N LEU A 23 -1.03 -8.19 -5.97
CA LEU A 23 -1.06 -6.78 -6.35
C LEU A 23 -2.44 -6.32 -6.83
N ASP A 24 -3.18 -7.18 -7.52
CA ASP A 24 -4.52 -6.81 -8.00
C ASP A 24 -5.46 -6.51 -6.84
N GLU A 25 -5.43 -7.36 -5.80
CA GLU A 25 -6.21 -7.13 -4.60
C GLU A 25 -5.75 -5.86 -3.88
N ALA A 26 -4.45 -5.64 -3.82
CA ALA A 26 -3.90 -4.44 -3.19
C ALA A 26 -4.38 -3.17 -3.90
N LYS A 27 -4.41 -3.18 -5.23
CA LYS A 27 -4.90 -2.04 -6.01
C LYS A 27 -6.37 -1.76 -5.75
N GLU A 28 -7.18 -2.80 -5.59
CA GLU A 28 -8.60 -2.64 -5.28
C GLU A 28 -8.78 -2.00 -3.90
N ILE A 29 -8.04 -2.47 -2.90
CA ILE A 29 -8.11 -1.91 -1.56
C ILE A 29 -7.66 -0.45 -1.57
N ALA A 30 -6.58 -0.16 -2.27
CA ALA A 30 -6.08 1.20 -2.35
C ALA A 30 -7.10 2.13 -3.02
N ALA A 31 -7.73 1.67 -4.09
CA ALA A 31 -8.75 2.46 -4.80
C ALA A 31 -10.00 2.72 -3.96
N ASP A 32 -10.32 1.81 -3.03
CA ASP A 32 -11.45 2.00 -2.13
C ASP A 32 -11.19 3.05 -1.06
N ASN A 33 -9.93 3.28 -0.73
CA ASN A 33 -9.54 4.18 0.36
C ASN A 33 -8.96 5.50 -0.12
N PHE A 34 -8.46 5.56 -1.34
CA PHE A 34 -7.78 6.74 -1.88
C PHE A 34 -8.23 6.99 -3.32
N GLU A 35 -8.21 8.25 -3.73
CA GLU A 35 -8.67 8.61 -5.07
C GLU A 35 -7.66 8.32 -6.17
N ARG A 36 -6.37 8.55 -5.90
CA ARG A 36 -5.31 8.35 -6.90
C ARG A 36 -4.14 7.57 -6.32
N PRO A 37 -4.38 6.33 -5.89
CA PRO A 37 -3.29 5.52 -5.35
C PRO A 37 -2.37 5.06 -6.48
N LYS A 38 -1.07 5.25 -6.30
CA LYS A 38 -0.07 4.78 -7.25
C LYS A 38 0.82 3.75 -6.58
N PHE A 39 0.91 2.58 -7.18
CA PHE A 39 1.80 1.53 -6.69
C PHE A 39 3.26 1.94 -6.83
N GLN A 40 4.03 1.77 -5.76
CA GLN A 40 5.46 2.05 -5.76
C GLN A 40 6.27 0.75 -5.87
N TYR A 41 6.22 -0.06 -4.84
CA TYR A 41 6.92 -1.35 -4.84
C TYR A 41 6.38 -2.25 -3.73
N GLN A 42 6.70 -3.55 -3.84
CA GLN A 42 6.35 -4.51 -2.80
C GLN A 42 7.39 -4.44 -1.69
N MET A 43 6.92 -4.41 -0.45
CA MET A 43 7.77 -4.35 0.74
C MET A 43 7.81 -5.70 1.43
N SER A 44 8.90 -5.97 2.16
CA SER A 44 8.94 -7.10 3.07
C SER A 44 8.14 -6.75 4.32
N GLU A 45 7.76 -7.77 5.09
CA GLU A 45 7.05 -7.54 6.36
C GLU A 45 7.88 -6.67 7.31
N PHE A 46 9.19 -6.90 7.34
CA PHE A 46 10.09 -6.12 8.17
C PHE A 46 10.10 -4.65 7.76
N GLU A 47 10.17 -4.37 6.47
CA GLU A 47 10.14 -3.00 5.96
C GLU A 47 8.82 -2.32 6.28
N ALA A 48 7.71 -3.05 6.11
CA ALA A 48 6.39 -2.50 6.40
C ALA A 48 6.26 -2.11 7.87
N GLU A 49 6.73 -2.96 8.77
CA GLU A 49 6.66 -2.69 10.21
C GLU A 49 7.54 -1.50 10.61
N SER A 50 8.72 -1.39 10.02
CA SER A 50 9.67 -0.34 10.41
C SER A 50 9.42 0.99 9.70
N SER A 51 8.55 1.04 8.71
CA SER A 51 8.28 2.26 7.95
C SER A 51 7.53 3.33 8.74
N GLY A 52 6.71 2.90 9.70
CA GLY A 52 5.84 3.81 10.45
C GLY A 52 4.63 4.29 9.67
N LEU A 53 4.37 3.74 8.49
CA LEU A 53 3.23 4.12 7.67
C LEU A 53 1.98 3.34 8.06
N ASP A 54 0.81 3.91 7.79
CA ASP A 54 -0.46 3.25 8.02
C ASP A 54 -0.62 2.09 7.04
N GLU A 55 -1.20 1.00 7.51
CA GLU A 55 -1.46 -0.18 6.69
C GLU A 55 -2.97 -0.42 6.55
N TYR A 56 -3.40 -0.67 5.32
CA TYR A 56 -4.81 -0.89 4.98
C TYR A 56 -5.11 -2.34 4.57
#